data_ba005ebe706be0d9b061eea115438956
#
_entry.id   ba005ebe706be0d9b061eea115438956
#
_cell.length_a   1.000
_cell.length_b   1.000
_cell.length_c   1.000
_cell.angle_alpha   90.00
_cell.angle_beta   90.00
_cell.angle_gamma   90.00
#
_symmetry.space_group_name_H-M   'P 1'
#
loop_
_entity.id
_entity.type
_entity.pdbx_description
1 polymer ?
#
loop_
_entity_poly.entity_id
_entity_poly.type
_entity_poly.pdbx_seq_one_letter_code
_entity_poly.pdbx_strand_id
1 'polypeptide(L)'
;FTVIPSNFPHTTNSDPGNISRWEYLFVDVEVVLDGIFPDNALRKERALQRLYEKPWFLEEAEYPKEAAKIKEILNIMRKGDEFYLEEAKALLGCLLLEITRLNYTNKETRADAEQGRITCIVSRAMDYISDHYMEPIRVEQLAKYSHLSETHFRRVFTEYMHMGPLEYINTVRIRTACEHLKKTEEPVADIAHKCGFTTNSTFNRNFKQMMGVTPVEWRKRPENYEQRLLNYEIHTEKGW
;
A
#
# COMPACT_ATOMS: atom_id res chain seq x y z
N PHE A 1 -8.72 15.14 9.16
CA PHE A 1 -7.57 14.50 8.46
C PHE A 1 -7.66 12.99 8.60
N THR A 2 -7.25 12.29 7.57
CA THR A 2 -7.20 10.82 7.58
C THR A 2 -5.77 10.38 7.33
N VAL A 3 -5.27 9.49 8.17
CA VAL A 3 -3.98 8.81 7.97
C VAL A 3 -4.29 7.37 7.60
N ILE A 4 -3.89 6.97 6.40
CA ILE A 4 -4.19 5.65 5.85
C ILE A 4 -2.87 4.90 5.71
N PRO A 5 -2.72 3.72 6.35
CA PRO A 5 -1.55 2.87 6.14
C PRO A 5 -1.40 2.50 4.67
N SER A 6 -0.14 2.29 4.21
CA SER A 6 0.10 1.82 2.85
C SER A 6 -0.66 0.52 2.60
N ASN A 7 -1.16 0.37 1.37
CA ASN A 7 -1.93 -0.80 0.94
C ASN A 7 -3.22 -1.09 1.74
N PHE A 8 -3.68 -0.15 2.57
CA PHE A 8 -4.96 -0.29 3.26
C PHE A 8 -6.10 0.03 2.29
N PRO A 9 -7.07 -0.89 2.07
CA PRO A 9 -8.20 -0.66 1.17
C PRO A 9 -9.05 0.52 1.68
N HIS A 10 -9.30 1.49 0.84
CA HIS A 10 -10.14 2.64 1.17
C HIS A 10 -10.82 3.19 -0.08
N THR A 11 -11.96 3.85 0.13
CA THR A 11 -12.67 4.60 -0.90
C THR A 11 -12.91 6.03 -0.41
N THR A 12 -12.88 6.98 -1.32
CA THR A 12 -13.23 8.37 -1.04
C THR A 12 -14.46 8.72 -1.87
N ASN A 13 -15.53 9.12 -1.20
CA ASN A 13 -16.76 9.55 -1.85
C ASN A 13 -17.06 11.01 -1.48
N SER A 14 -17.62 11.76 -2.43
CA SER A 14 -18.18 13.08 -2.19
C SER A 14 -19.69 13.01 -2.32
N ASP A 15 -20.41 13.78 -1.51
CA ASP A 15 -21.86 13.90 -1.67
C ASP A 15 -22.22 14.45 -3.04
N PRO A 16 -23.29 13.97 -3.66
CA PRO A 16 -23.77 14.49 -4.95
C PRO A 16 -23.99 16.01 -4.90
N GLY A 17 -23.32 16.72 -5.80
CA GLY A 17 -23.42 18.19 -5.88
C GLY A 17 -22.39 18.98 -5.08
N ASN A 18 -21.53 18.31 -4.29
CA ASN A 18 -20.43 18.95 -3.56
C ASN A 18 -19.09 18.74 -4.29
N ILE A 19 -18.27 19.79 -4.31
CA ILE A 19 -16.87 19.70 -4.79
C ILE A 19 -15.97 19.53 -3.57
N SER A 20 -15.37 18.34 -3.42
CA SER A 20 -14.38 18.07 -2.39
C SER A 20 -12.99 18.35 -2.93
N ARG A 21 -12.19 19.10 -2.16
CA ARG A 21 -10.79 19.36 -2.47
C ARG A 21 -9.92 18.54 -1.53
N TRP A 22 -9.13 17.63 -2.08
CA TRP A 22 -8.27 16.74 -1.35
C TRP A 22 -6.80 17.16 -1.51
N GLU A 23 -6.06 17.10 -0.42
CA GLU A 23 -4.60 17.20 -0.42
C GLU A 23 -4.04 15.88 0.12
N TYR A 24 -3.06 15.33 -0.57
CA TYR A 24 -2.41 14.07 -0.21
C TYR A 24 -0.94 14.29 0.10
N LEU A 25 -0.48 13.66 1.16
CA LEU A 25 0.94 13.56 1.49
C LEU A 25 1.29 12.07 1.60
N PHE A 26 2.15 11.60 0.72
CA PHE A 26 2.68 10.24 0.77
C PHE A 26 3.96 10.23 1.60
N VAL A 27 4.02 9.36 2.58
CA VAL A 27 5.11 9.27 3.55
C VAL A 27 5.68 7.86 3.56
N ASP A 28 6.99 7.74 3.34
CA ASP A 28 7.71 6.51 3.66
C ASP A 28 7.95 6.48 5.18
N VAL A 29 7.06 5.77 5.87
CA VAL A 29 7.05 5.67 7.34
C VAL A 29 8.31 4.96 7.85
N GLU A 30 8.80 3.96 7.11
CA GLU A 30 10.01 3.22 7.51
C GLU A 30 11.24 4.12 7.49
N VAL A 31 11.42 4.91 6.44
CA VAL A 31 12.53 5.88 6.32
C VAL A 31 12.49 6.93 7.44
N VAL A 32 11.30 7.43 7.78
CA VAL A 32 11.15 8.40 8.88
C VAL A 32 11.51 7.76 10.21
N LEU A 33 11.02 6.53 10.48
CA LEU A 33 11.28 5.82 11.74
C LEU A 33 12.72 5.31 11.85
N ASP A 34 13.42 5.03 10.74
CA ASP A 34 14.85 4.71 10.75
C ASP A 34 15.69 5.87 11.29
N GLY A 35 15.33 7.10 10.93
CA GLY A 35 15.97 8.29 11.51
C GLY A 35 15.71 8.46 13.02
N ILE A 36 14.58 7.96 13.53
CA ILE A 36 14.21 8.06 14.95
C ILE A 36 14.77 6.90 15.77
N PHE A 37 14.84 5.70 15.22
CA PHE A 37 15.27 4.48 15.91
C PHE A 37 16.46 3.81 15.20
N PRO A 38 17.60 4.50 14.96
CA PRO A 38 18.70 3.97 14.15
C PRO A 38 19.28 2.67 14.72
N ASP A 39 19.29 2.53 16.04
CA ASP A 39 19.89 1.37 16.73
C ASP A 39 18.85 0.52 17.49
N ASN A 40 17.56 0.72 17.26
CA ASN A 40 16.52 0.03 18.03
C ASN A 40 15.40 -0.55 17.14
N ALA A 41 15.75 -1.62 16.43
CA ALA A 41 14.83 -2.32 15.54
C ALA A 41 13.54 -2.78 16.24
N LEU A 42 13.61 -3.19 17.52
CA LEU A 42 12.42 -3.64 18.26
C LEU A 42 11.42 -2.49 18.52
N ARG A 43 11.91 -1.30 18.84
CA ARG A 43 11.05 -0.12 19.02
C ARG A 43 10.47 0.36 17.70
N LYS A 44 11.27 0.36 16.63
CA LYS A 44 10.80 0.66 15.28
C LYS A 44 9.66 -0.28 14.89
N GLU A 45 9.88 -1.60 15.03
CA GLU A 45 8.88 -2.62 14.70
C GLU A 45 7.56 -2.41 15.45
N ARG A 46 7.65 -2.13 16.77
CA ARG A 46 6.46 -1.84 17.57
C ARG A 46 5.72 -0.57 17.11
N ALA A 47 6.44 0.47 16.70
CA ALA A 47 5.83 1.68 16.17
C ALA A 47 5.12 1.40 14.84
N LEU A 48 5.75 0.66 13.93
CA LEU A 48 5.17 0.25 12.65
C LEU A 48 3.89 -0.58 12.84
N GLN A 49 3.92 -1.60 13.69
CA GLN A 49 2.73 -2.42 13.96
C GLN A 49 1.54 -1.57 14.38
N ARG A 50 1.76 -0.57 15.23
CA ARG A 50 0.69 0.35 15.67
C ARG A 50 0.20 1.28 14.58
N LEU A 51 1.10 1.78 13.74
CA LEU A 51 0.73 2.66 12.64
C LEU A 51 -0.04 1.93 11.52
N TYR A 52 0.26 0.65 11.32
CA TYR A 52 -0.38 -0.20 10.30
C TYR A 52 -1.65 -0.91 10.79
N GLU A 53 -2.01 -0.78 12.09
CA GLU A 53 -3.16 -1.48 12.67
C GLU A 53 -4.48 -1.10 12.00
N LYS A 54 -4.70 0.18 11.77
CA LYS A 54 -5.93 0.74 11.20
C LYS A 54 -5.73 2.12 10.62
N PRO A 55 -6.63 2.61 9.76
CA PRO A 55 -6.70 4.01 9.39
C PRO A 55 -7.05 4.88 10.61
N TRP A 56 -6.56 6.11 10.60
CA TRP A 56 -6.81 7.11 11.62
C TRP A 56 -7.65 8.23 11.06
N PHE A 57 -8.77 8.49 11.71
CA PHE A 57 -9.62 9.64 11.43
C PHE A 57 -9.38 10.67 12.55
N LEU A 58 -8.63 11.72 12.22
CA LEU A 58 -8.23 12.75 13.16
C LEU A 58 -9.13 13.98 12.96
N GLU A 59 -10.28 14.01 13.62
CA GLU A 59 -11.14 15.18 13.65
C GLU A 59 -10.46 16.30 14.44
N GLU A 60 -10.45 17.51 13.87
CA GLU A 60 -9.73 18.64 14.48
C GLU A 60 -10.25 18.99 15.88
N ALA A 61 -11.54 18.76 16.14
CA ALA A 61 -12.14 18.99 17.46
C ALA A 61 -11.62 18.03 18.53
N GLU A 62 -11.32 16.78 18.16
CA GLU A 62 -10.83 15.74 19.08
C GLU A 62 -9.30 15.68 19.14
N TYR A 63 -8.63 15.96 18.03
CA TYR A 63 -7.18 15.86 17.85
C TYR A 63 -6.55 17.19 17.37
N PRO A 64 -6.76 18.31 18.12
CA PRO A 64 -6.33 19.63 17.66
C PRO A 64 -4.82 19.77 17.50
N LYS A 65 -4.03 19.06 18.30
CA LYS A 65 -2.55 19.09 18.23
C LYS A 65 -2.03 18.40 16.98
N GLU A 66 -2.56 17.21 16.69
CA GLU A 66 -2.21 16.40 15.52
C GLU A 66 -2.67 17.12 14.24
N ALA A 67 -3.88 17.67 14.25
CA ALA A 67 -4.41 18.45 13.13
C ALA A 67 -3.57 19.72 12.85
N ALA A 68 -3.16 20.45 13.88
CA ALA A 68 -2.29 21.62 13.74
C ALA A 68 -0.95 21.24 13.12
N LYS A 69 -0.34 20.14 13.56
CA LYS A 69 0.94 19.63 13.01
C LYS A 69 0.82 19.21 11.54
N ILE A 70 -0.27 18.53 11.16
CA ILE A 70 -0.53 18.18 9.75
C ILE A 70 -0.63 19.46 8.89
N LYS A 71 -1.36 20.47 9.34
CA LYS A 71 -1.47 21.76 8.65
C LYS A 71 -0.12 22.45 8.51
N GLU A 72 0.72 22.39 9.54
CA GLU A 72 2.07 22.94 9.54
C GLU A 72 2.95 22.22 8.51
N ILE A 73 2.98 20.90 8.50
CA ILE A 73 3.72 20.11 7.51
C ILE A 73 3.28 20.47 6.07
N LEU A 74 1.98 20.49 5.81
CA LEU A 74 1.46 20.86 4.49
C LEU A 74 1.84 22.29 4.09
N ASN A 75 1.86 23.23 5.04
CA ASN A 75 2.28 24.61 4.78
C ASN A 75 3.77 24.72 4.47
N ILE A 76 4.63 24.03 5.21
CA ILE A 76 6.08 23.94 4.95
C ILE A 76 6.34 23.37 3.55
N MET A 77 5.67 22.27 3.22
CA MET A 77 5.79 21.62 1.89
C MET A 77 5.35 22.54 0.74
N ARG A 78 4.33 23.39 0.97
CA ARG A 78 3.88 24.36 -0.06
C ARG A 78 4.83 25.53 -0.23
N LYS A 79 5.46 26.02 0.86
CA LYS A 79 6.41 27.13 0.81
C LYS A 79 7.71 26.74 0.13
N GLY A 80 8.24 25.56 0.44
CA GLY A 80 9.46 25.04 -0.15
C GLY A 80 10.70 25.87 0.20
N ASP A 81 10.72 26.48 1.40
CA ASP A 81 11.84 27.28 1.89
C ASP A 81 13.09 26.39 2.10
N GLU A 82 14.25 27.01 2.32
CA GLU A 82 15.48 26.24 2.60
C GLU A 82 15.27 25.28 3.79
N PHE A 83 15.73 24.02 3.65
CA PHE A 83 15.56 22.93 4.62
C PHE A 83 14.11 22.47 4.92
N TYR A 84 13.14 22.82 4.07
CA TYR A 84 11.74 22.44 4.26
C TYR A 84 11.51 20.93 4.37
N LEU A 85 12.33 20.10 3.69
CA LEU A 85 12.24 18.65 3.75
C LEU A 85 12.69 18.09 5.10
N GLU A 86 13.75 18.64 5.67
CA GLU A 86 14.29 18.26 6.98
C GLU A 86 13.31 18.64 8.09
N GLU A 87 12.75 19.86 7.99
CA GLU A 87 11.72 20.33 8.92
C GLU A 87 10.44 19.47 8.84
N ALA A 88 9.96 19.20 7.62
CA ALA A 88 8.80 18.32 7.40
C ALA A 88 9.04 16.90 7.94
N LYS A 89 10.23 16.31 7.73
CA LYS A 89 10.60 14.99 8.28
C LYS A 89 10.61 14.98 9.81
N ALA A 90 11.14 16.02 10.45
CA ALA A 90 11.15 16.13 11.91
C ALA A 90 9.73 16.19 12.47
N LEU A 91 8.86 17.02 11.88
CA LEU A 91 7.45 17.12 12.28
C LEU A 91 6.66 15.83 12.00
N LEU A 92 6.92 15.17 10.87
CA LEU A 92 6.35 13.86 10.56
C LEU A 92 6.76 12.82 11.60
N GLY A 93 8.03 12.79 12.00
CA GLY A 93 8.50 11.91 13.05
C GLY A 93 7.78 12.13 14.38
N CYS A 94 7.58 13.39 14.78
CA CYS A 94 6.78 13.74 15.95
C CYS A 94 5.33 13.28 15.82
N LEU A 95 4.69 13.54 14.67
CA LEU A 95 3.31 13.16 14.41
C LEU A 95 3.12 11.62 14.47
N LEU A 96 3.99 10.87 13.80
CA LEU A 96 3.93 9.40 13.82
C LEU A 96 4.06 8.83 15.23
N LEU A 97 4.96 9.40 16.05
CA LEU A 97 5.10 8.99 17.47
C LEU A 97 3.87 9.36 18.31
N GLU A 98 3.21 10.48 18.02
CA GLU A 98 1.96 10.85 18.69
C GLU A 98 0.84 9.86 18.34
N ILE A 99 0.66 9.55 17.06
CA ILE A 99 -0.32 8.55 16.59
C ILE A 99 -0.07 7.19 17.25
N THR A 100 1.18 6.73 17.36
CA THR A 100 1.48 5.47 18.06
C THR A 100 1.09 5.49 19.54
N ARG A 101 1.07 6.66 20.19
CA ARG A 101 0.64 6.80 21.59
C ARG A 101 -0.88 6.82 21.75
N LEU A 102 -1.61 7.35 20.78
CA LEU A 102 -3.07 7.32 20.78
C LEU A 102 -3.58 5.87 20.85
N ASN A 103 -2.92 4.93 20.17
CA ASN A 103 -3.22 3.51 20.28
C ASN A 103 -2.91 2.91 21.65
N TYR A 104 -1.94 3.45 22.38
CA TYR A 104 -1.52 2.89 23.66
C TYR A 104 -2.53 3.15 24.80
N THR A 105 -3.33 4.21 24.70
CA THR A 105 -4.30 4.60 25.76
C THR A 105 -5.59 3.78 25.70
N ASN A 106 -5.94 3.22 24.55
CA ASN A 106 -7.02 2.25 24.42
C ASN A 106 -6.48 0.87 24.78
N LYS A 107 -7.10 0.18 25.75
CA LYS A 107 -6.71 -1.17 26.18
C LYS A 107 -6.59 -2.07 24.96
N GLU A 108 -5.34 -2.18 24.44
CA GLU A 108 -5.04 -3.13 23.35
C GLU A 108 -5.46 -4.51 23.84
N THR A 109 -6.44 -5.10 23.19
CA THR A 109 -6.69 -6.52 23.36
C THR A 109 -5.56 -7.29 22.66
N ARG A 110 -5.33 -8.54 23.09
CA ARG A 110 -4.35 -9.41 22.42
C ARG A 110 -4.69 -9.61 20.93
N ALA A 111 -5.98 -9.49 20.58
CA ALA A 111 -6.46 -9.57 19.23
C ALA A 111 -6.05 -8.35 18.40
N ASP A 112 -6.13 -7.14 18.94
CA ASP A 112 -5.74 -5.89 18.23
C ASP A 112 -4.24 -5.87 17.91
N ALA A 113 -3.40 -6.28 18.88
CA ALA A 113 -1.97 -6.39 18.67
C ALA A 113 -1.59 -7.43 17.61
N GLU A 114 -2.30 -8.57 17.54
CA GLU A 114 -2.08 -9.59 16.51
C GLU A 114 -2.55 -9.08 15.14
N GLN A 115 -3.68 -8.37 15.07
CA GLN A 115 -4.17 -7.77 13.83
C GLN A 115 -3.18 -6.73 13.29
N GLY A 116 -2.66 -5.84 14.13
CA GLY A 116 -1.64 -4.86 13.73
C GLY A 116 -0.36 -5.54 13.21
N ARG A 117 0.06 -6.64 13.83
CA ARG A 117 1.18 -7.45 13.37
C ARG A 117 0.95 -8.06 11.99
N ILE A 118 -0.24 -8.61 11.76
CA ILE A 118 -0.64 -9.19 10.47
C ILE A 118 -0.65 -8.12 9.38
N THR A 119 -1.28 -6.97 9.64
CA THR A 119 -1.34 -5.84 8.72
C THR A 119 0.06 -5.36 8.33
N CYS A 120 0.96 -5.21 9.30
CA CYS A 120 2.35 -4.81 9.05
C CYS A 120 3.09 -5.83 8.16
N ILE A 121 2.96 -7.12 8.43
CA ILE A 121 3.58 -8.20 7.64
C ILE A 121 3.10 -8.15 6.18
N VAL A 122 1.80 -8.03 5.99
CA VAL A 122 1.19 -8.03 4.65
C VAL A 122 1.58 -6.76 3.90
N SER A 123 1.49 -5.59 4.54
CA SER A 123 1.86 -4.30 3.93
C SER A 123 3.30 -4.31 3.43
N ARG A 124 4.25 -4.74 4.25
CA ARG A 124 5.65 -4.86 3.85
C ARG A 124 5.87 -5.81 2.67
N ALA A 125 5.15 -6.94 2.66
CA ALA A 125 5.23 -7.85 1.53
C ALA A 125 4.67 -7.22 0.25
N MET A 126 3.61 -6.43 0.34
CA MET A 126 3.03 -5.71 -0.79
C MET A 126 3.96 -4.61 -1.29
N ASP A 127 4.60 -3.84 -0.39
CA ASP A 127 5.61 -2.83 -0.75
C ASP A 127 6.79 -3.49 -1.47
N TYR A 128 7.33 -4.58 -0.91
CA TYR A 128 8.40 -5.34 -1.57
C TYR A 128 8.00 -5.83 -2.97
N ILE A 129 6.78 -6.36 -3.13
CA ILE A 129 6.28 -6.81 -4.43
C ILE A 129 6.15 -5.63 -5.40
N SER A 130 5.68 -4.48 -4.93
CA SER A 130 5.53 -3.27 -5.74
C SER A 130 6.87 -2.76 -6.28
N ASP A 131 7.93 -2.85 -5.48
CA ASP A 131 9.26 -2.38 -5.86
C ASP A 131 10.02 -3.40 -6.74
N HIS A 132 9.74 -4.69 -6.56
CA HIS A 132 10.51 -5.78 -7.18
C HIS A 132 9.72 -6.64 -8.17
N TYR A 133 8.48 -6.26 -8.56
CA TYR A 133 7.61 -7.10 -9.39
C TYR A 133 8.23 -7.54 -10.71
N MET A 134 9.17 -6.77 -11.26
CA MET A 134 9.90 -7.11 -12.48
C MET A 134 10.88 -8.27 -12.30
N GLU A 135 11.30 -8.54 -11.07
CA GLU A 135 12.25 -9.58 -10.72
C GLU A 135 11.56 -10.93 -10.44
N PRO A 136 12.29 -12.05 -10.46
CA PRO A 136 11.74 -13.34 -10.08
C PRO A 136 11.55 -13.42 -8.55
N ILE A 137 10.37 -12.99 -8.06
CA ILE A 137 10.00 -13.07 -6.66
C ILE A 137 9.55 -14.49 -6.31
N ARG A 138 10.14 -15.07 -5.25
CA ARG A 138 9.71 -16.32 -4.64
C ARG A 138 8.99 -16.05 -3.33
N VAL A 139 7.89 -16.77 -3.07
CA VAL A 139 7.12 -16.61 -1.83
C VAL A 139 7.96 -16.89 -0.58
N GLU A 140 8.94 -17.81 -0.69
CA GLU A 140 9.91 -18.07 0.37
C GLU A 140 10.72 -16.81 0.76
N GLN A 141 11.07 -15.95 -0.21
CA GLN A 141 11.78 -14.69 0.06
C GLN A 141 10.91 -13.71 0.84
N LEU A 142 9.63 -13.57 0.45
CA LEU A 142 8.66 -12.75 1.17
C LEU A 142 8.44 -13.24 2.61
N ALA A 143 8.36 -14.56 2.79
CA ALA A 143 8.22 -15.17 4.11
C ALA A 143 9.45 -14.89 4.98
N LYS A 144 10.67 -15.04 4.45
CA LYS A 144 11.92 -14.71 5.16
C LYS A 144 12.00 -13.23 5.52
N TYR A 145 11.63 -12.35 4.58
CA TYR A 145 11.57 -10.89 4.82
C TYR A 145 10.60 -10.54 5.96
N SER A 146 9.52 -11.31 6.09
CA SER A 146 8.52 -11.16 7.15
C SER A 146 8.83 -11.95 8.43
N HIS A 147 9.99 -12.60 8.52
CA HIS A 147 10.40 -13.49 9.63
C HIS A 147 9.40 -14.62 9.93
N LEU A 148 8.76 -15.15 8.89
CA LEU A 148 7.79 -16.24 8.98
C LEU A 148 8.26 -17.46 8.19
N SER A 149 7.71 -18.64 8.54
CA SER A 149 7.77 -19.80 7.64
C SER A 149 6.88 -19.55 6.40
N GLU A 150 7.23 -20.13 5.26
CA GLU A 150 6.47 -19.94 4.03
C GLU A 150 4.99 -20.34 4.19
N THR A 151 4.72 -21.45 4.87
CA THR A 151 3.35 -21.93 5.14
C THR A 151 2.55 -20.93 5.97
N HIS A 152 3.17 -20.37 7.03
CA HIS A 152 2.53 -19.37 7.88
C HIS A 152 2.28 -18.06 7.11
N PHE A 153 3.29 -17.59 6.36
CA PHE A 153 3.16 -16.40 5.52
C PHE A 153 2.03 -16.53 4.50
N ARG A 154 1.96 -17.67 3.76
CA ARG A 154 0.88 -17.92 2.80
C ARG A 154 -0.49 -17.85 3.45
N ARG A 155 -0.65 -18.47 4.63
CA ARG A 155 -1.91 -18.46 5.38
C ARG A 155 -2.29 -17.04 5.77
N VAL A 156 -1.39 -16.32 6.46
CA VAL A 156 -1.62 -14.93 6.93
C VAL A 156 -1.93 -13.99 5.76
N PHE A 157 -1.14 -14.06 4.68
CA PHE A 157 -1.35 -13.24 3.50
C PHE A 157 -2.70 -13.52 2.83
N THR A 158 -3.06 -14.81 2.69
CA THR A 158 -4.33 -15.20 2.05
C THR A 158 -5.55 -14.85 2.91
N GLU A 159 -5.46 -15.02 4.22
CA GLU A 159 -6.53 -14.62 5.15
C GLU A 159 -6.77 -13.11 5.11
N TYR A 160 -5.72 -12.31 5.02
CA TYR A 160 -5.81 -10.85 5.00
C TYR A 160 -6.22 -10.29 3.63
N MET A 161 -5.61 -10.79 2.55
CA MET A 161 -5.78 -10.27 1.18
C MET A 161 -6.88 -11.00 0.39
N HIS A 162 -7.44 -12.09 0.92
CA HIS A 162 -8.38 -13.00 0.23
C HIS A 162 -7.84 -13.54 -1.10
N MET A 163 -6.53 -13.44 -1.33
CA MET A 163 -5.82 -14.01 -2.49
C MET A 163 -4.42 -14.46 -2.09
N GLY A 164 -3.87 -15.44 -2.81
CA GLY A 164 -2.52 -15.95 -2.54
C GLY A 164 -1.41 -14.97 -2.93
N PRO A 165 -0.22 -15.05 -2.29
CA PRO A 165 0.91 -14.15 -2.60
C PRO A 165 1.33 -14.19 -4.08
N LEU A 166 1.36 -15.36 -4.71
CA LEU A 166 1.72 -15.50 -6.13
C LEU A 166 0.66 -14.86 -7.05
N GLU A 167 -0.59 -14.99 -6.69
CA GLU A 167 -1.71 -14.35 -7.39
C GLU A 167 -1.60 -12.83 -7.29
N TYR A 168 -1.28 -12.29 -6.11
CA TYR A 168 -1.05 -10.87 -5.91
C TYR A 168 0.14 -10.35 -6.74
N ILE A 169 1.28 -11.07 -6.77
CA ILE A 169 2.41 -10.73 -7.64
C ILE A 169 1.96 -10.64 -9.11
N ASN A 170 1.21 -11.62 -9.58
CA ASN A 170 0.69 -11.62 -10.94
C ASN A 170 -0.30 -10.47 -11.18
N THR A 171 -1.11 -10.11 -10.20
CA THR A 171 -2.04 -8.96 -10.27
C THR A 171 -1.28 -7.66 -10.47
N VAL A 172 -0.23 -7.40 -9.70
CA VAL A 172 0.63 -6.21 -9.85
C VAL A 172 1.25 -6.17 -11.26
N ARG A 173 1.82 -7.29 -11.71
CA ARG A 173 2.42 -7.41 -13.04
C ARG A 173 1.43 -7.15 -14.17
N ILE A 174 0.23 -7.71 -14.08
CA ILE A 174 -0.82 -7.52 -15.11
C ILE A 174 -1.32 -6.07 -15.12
N ARG A 175 -1.50 -5.44 -13.96
CA ARG A 175 -1.88 -4.01 -13.88
C ARG A 175 -0.83 -3.15 -14.58
N THR A 176 0.44 -3.35 -14.30
CA THR A 176 1.53 -2.63 -14.96
C THR A 176 1.56 -2.91 -16.47
N ALA A 177 1.34 -4.15 -16.87
CA ALA A 177 1.25 -4.51 -18.31
C ALA A 177 0.08 -3.78 -19.00
N CYS A 178 -1.07 -3.63 -18.36
CA CYS A 178 -2.20 -2.86 -18.89
C CYS A 178 -1.82 -1.40 -19.14
N GLU A 179 -1.06 -0.77 -18.22
CA GLU A 179 -0.56 0.59 -18.40
C GLU A 179 0.40 0.71 -19.60
N HIS A 180 1.34 -0.23 -19.74
CA HIS A 180 2.24 -0.28 -20.90
C HIS A 180 1.47 -0.48 -22.21
N LEU A 181 0.53 -1.44 -22.24
CA LEU A 181 -0.30 -1.70 -23.40
C LEU A 181 -1.12 -0.48 -23.83
N LYS A 182 -1.53 0.38 -22.89
CA LYS A 182 -2.29 1.61 -23.13
C LYS A 182 -1.41 2.76 -23.63
N LYS A 183 -0.18 2.85 -23.11
CA LYS A 183 0.69 4.01 -23.33
C LYS A 183 1.70 3.82 -24.45
N THR A 184 1.94 2.58 -24.90
CA THR A 184 3.00 2.26 -25.88
C THR A 184 2.54 1.31 -26.96
N GLU A 185 3.23 1.35 -28.10
CA GLU A 185 3.07 0.39 -29.21
C GLU A 185 4.10 -0.77 -29.14
N GLU A 186 4.77 -0.94 -27.99
CA GLU A 186 5.75 -1.99 -27.80
C GLU A 186 5.17 -3.38 -28.06
N PRO A 187 5.97 -4.34 -28.57
CA PRO A 187 5.53 -5.72 -28.72
C PRO A 187 5.03 -6.31 -27.39
N VAL A 188 3.92 -7.02 -27.44
CA VAL A 188 3.30 -7.65 -26.25
C VAL A 188 4.28 -8.55 -25.51
N ALA A 189 5.19 -9.24 -26.24
CA ALA A 189 6.22 -10.07 -25.67
C ALA A 189 7.22 -9.28 -24.81
N ASP A 190 7.61 -8.10 -25.26
CA ASP A 190 8.56 -7.23 -24.56
C ASP A 190 7.92 -6.65 -23.30
N ILE A 191 6.64 -6.24 -23.38
CA ILE A 191 5.86 -5.81 -22.21
C ILE A 191 5.77 -6.92 -21.18
N ALA A 192 5.48 -8.17 -21.60
CA ALA A 192 5.44 -9.30 -20.69
C ALA A 192 6.76 -9.48 -19.91
N HIS A 193 7.90 -9.39 -20.62
CA HIS A 193 9.23 -9.47 -20.00
C HIS A 193 9.49 -8.30 -19.04
N LYS A 194 9.22 -7.06 -19.44
CA LYS A 194 9.36 -5.87 -18.61
C LYS A 194 8.52 -5.94 -17.33
N CYS A 195 7.36 -6.61 -17.39
CA CYS A 195 6.51 -6.83 -16.24
C CYS A 195 6.88 -8.07 -15.40
N GLY A 196 8.04 -8.70 -15.66
CA GLY A 196 8.57 -9.79 -14.83
C GLY A 196 8.02 -11.18 -15.17
N PHE A 197 7.37 -11.38 -16.32
CA PHE A 197 6.97 -12.71 -16.75
C PHE A 197 8.13 -13.39 -17.51
N THR A 198 8.46 -14.61 -17.08
CA THR A 198 9.53 -15.40 -17.70
C THR A 198 9.15 -15.99 -19.06
N THR A 199 7.85 -16.18 -19.31
CA THR A 199 7.34 -16.71 -20.59
C THR A 199 6.08 -15.98 -21.04
N ASN A 200 5.94 -15.78 -22.34
CA ASN A 200 4.74 -15.20 -22.95
C ASN A 200 3.50 -16.07 -22.73
N SER A 201 3.65 -17.39 -22.65
CA SER A 201 2.53 -18.30 -22.38
C SER A 201 1.94 -18.08 -20.99
N THR A 202 2.79 -17.93 -19.97
CA THR A 202 2.36 -17.63 -18.61
C THR A 202 1.70 -16.26 -18.53
N PHE A 203 2.29 -15.25 -19.18
CA PHE A 203 1.71 -13.92 -19.28
C PHE A 203 0.30 -13.95 -19.90
N ASN A 204 0.17 -14.49 -21.11
CA ASN A 204 -1.11 -14.54 -21.82
C ASN A 204 -2.20 -15.27 -21.03
N ARG A 205 -1.85 -16.38 -20.36
CA ARG A 205 -2.78 -17.13 -19.52
C ARG A 205 -3.27 -16.28 -18.34
N ASN A 206 -2.34 -15.69 -17.56
CA ASN A 206 -2.70 -14.87 -16.40
C ASN A 206 -3.47 -13.60 -16.82
N PHE A 207 -3.03 -12.97 -17.91
CA PHE A 207 -3.70 -11.80 -18.45
C PHE A 207 -5.15 -12.13 -18.86
N LYS A 208 -5.36 -13.19 -19.64
CA LYS A 208 -6.72 -13.60 -20.05
C LYS A 208 -7.58 -14.04 -18.87
N GLN A 209 -7.02 -14.73 -17.88
CA GLN A 209 -7.72 -15.13 -16.67
C GLN A 209 -8.22 -13.91 -15.89
N MET A 210 -7.39 -12.89 -15.75
CA MET A 210 -7.70 -11.70 -14.95
C MET A 210 -8.55 -10.69 -15.72
N MET A 211 -8.22 -10.43 -16.99
CA MET A 211 -8.86 -9.38 -17.78
C MET A 211 -10.01 -9.88 -18.67
N GLY A 212 -10.17 -11.22 -18.80
CA GLY A 212 -11.19 -11.86 -19.63
C GLY A 212 -10.91 -11.81 -21.14
N VAL A 213 -9.87 -11.09 -21.58
CA VAL A 213 -9.47 -10.93 -22.99
C VAL A 213 -7.96 -11.08 -23.12
N THR A 214 -7.45 -11.28 -24.34
CA THR A 214 -6.01 -11.34 -24.60
C THR A 214 -5.37 -9.95 -24.54
N PRO A 215 -4.04 -9.83 -24.30
CA PRO A 215 -3.34 -8.55 -24.32
C PRO A 215 -3.50 -7.78 -25.64
N VAL A 216 -3.55 -8.49 -26.78
CA VAL A 216 -3.77 -7.88 -28.11
C VAL A 216 -5.17 -7.31 -28.27
N GLU A 217 -6.18 -8.05 -27.82
CA GLU A 217 -7.57 -7.58 -27.81
C GLU A 217 -7.74 -6.40 -26.85
N TRP A 218 -7.05 -6.47 -25.72
CA TRP A 218 -7.01 -5.42 -24.74
C TRP A 218 -6.47 -4.12 -25.35
N ARG A 219 -5.32 -4.11 -25.99
CA ARG A 219 -4.73 -2.92 -26.64
C ARG A 219 -5.68 -2.24 -27.66
N LYS A 220 -6.54 -3.01 -28.30
CA LYS A 220 -7.48 -2.48 -29.31
C LYS A 220 -8.74 -1.83 -28.74
N ARG A 221 -9.00 -1.95 -27.44
CA ARG A 221 -10.24 -1.48 -26.78
C ARG A 221 -9.94 -0.76 -25.46
N PRO A 222 -9.27 0.40 -25.49
CA PRO A 222 -8.84 1.10 -24.28
C PRO A 222 -9.99 1.59 -23.37
N GLU A 223 -11.16 1.91 -23.91
CA GLU A 223 -12.28 2.49 -23.17
C GLU A 223 -12.96 1.55 -22.17
N ASN A 224 -12.70 0.25 -22.20
CA ASN A 224 -13.35 -0.73 -21.32
C ASN A 224 -12.50 -1.12 -20.08
N TYR A 225 -11.36 -0.47 -19.86
CA TYR A 225 -10.33 -0.93 -18.95
C TYR A 225 -10.57 -0.60 -17.49
N GLU A 226 -10.98 0.62 -17.21
CA GLU A 226 -11.10 1.13 -15.84
C GLU A 226 -12.18 0.38 -15.06
N GLN A 227 -13.30 0.07 -15.67
CA GLN A 227 -14.38 -0.67 -15.02
C GLN A 227 -14.02 -2.11 -14.65
N ARG A 228 -13.17 -2.82 -15.40
CA ARG A 228 -12.81 -4.21 -15.09
C ARG A 228 -11.72 -4.32 -14.04
N LEU A 229 -10.77 -3.38 -13.97
CA LEU A 229 -9.80 -3.30 -12.89
C LEU A 229 -10.46 -2.91 -11.56
N LEU A 230 -11.52 -2.11 -11.61
CA LEU A 230 -12.33 -1.74 -10.43
C LEU A 230 -13.28 -2.87 -10.00
N ASN A 231 -13.67 -3.76 -10.93
CA ASN A 231 -14.54 -4.92 -10.66
C ASN A 231 -13.76 -6.19 -10.26
N TYR A 232 -12.42 -6.14 -10.19
CA TYR A 232 -11.67 -7.14 -9.45
C TYR A 232 -11.92 -6.84 -7.97
N GLU A 233 -13.02 -7.40 -7.46
CA GLU A 233 -13.40 -7.31 -6.05
C GLU A 233 -12.25 -7.88 -5.21
N ILE A 234 -11.44 -7.01 -4.63
CA ILE A 234 -10.82 -7.32 -3.37
C ILE A 234 -12.03 -7.43 -2.43
N HIS A 235 -12.43 -8.65 -2.10
CA HIS A 235 -13.47 -8.88 -1.12
C HIS A 235 -12.96 -8.37 0.23
N THR A 236 -13.15 -7.08 0.46
CA THR A 236 -13.11 -6.54 1.81
C THR A 236 -14.40 -7.00 2.47
N GLU A 237 -14.29 -7.74 3.56
CA GLU A 237 -15.46 -8.09 4.36
C GLU A 237 -16.27 -6.82 4.62
N LYS A 238 -17.59 -6.97 4.54
CA LYS A 238 -18.56 -5.90 4.83
C LYS A 238 -18.28 -5.37 6.22
N GLY A 239 -17.77 -4.17 6.31
CA GLY A 239 -17.50 -3.55 7.58
C GLY A 239 -16.90 -2.16 7.43
N TRP A 240 -17.63 -1.27 6.79
CA TRP A 240 -17.53 0.19 6.96
C TRP A 240 -18.94 0.73 7.15
#